data_a6488b704e09c94f00b1200c5921fb10
#
_entry.id   a6488b704e09c94f00b1200c5921fb10
#
_cell.length_a   1.000
_cell.length_b   1.000
_cell.length_c   1.000
_cell.angle_alpha   90.00
_cell.angle_beta   90.00
_cell.angle_gamma   90.00
#
_symmetry.space_group_name_H-M   'P 1'
#
loop_
_entity.id
_entity.type
_entity.pdbx_description
1 polymer ?
#
loop_
_entity_poly.entity_id
_entity_poly.type
_entity_poly.pdbx_seq_one_letter_code
_entity_poly.pdbx_strand_id
1 'polypeptide(L)'
;TGGTSVNVTQASLPKADYGLGRVALPQEIAAWDINIHPDGAGLPKGRGDALTGEEVFAEKCASCHGDFAEGVDNWPVLAGGFDTLTDKDPVKTVGSYWPYLSTVWDYVHRSMPFGGAQTLSHDEVYAIVAYILYSNDLVEEEFELTSENFLDVEMYNANGFIIDDRETTEYINWRIEPCMENCKASVEITMRASVLDVTPEEEESAAAKNTATDADLESVKVAAVVSEELV
;
A
#
# COMPACT_ATOMS: atom_id res chain seq x y z
N THR A 1 -41.43 17.20 -0.15
CA THR A 1 -40.57 16.03 0.05
C THR A 1 -39.66 16.33 1.24
N GLY A 2 -40.08 15.88 2.44
CA GLY A 2 -39.35 16.11 3.69
C GLY A 2 -38.36 14.98 3.91
N GLY A 3 -37.06 15.32 3.94
CA GLY A 3 -36.01 14.41 4.37
C GLY A 3 -36.01 14.33 5.89
N THR A 4 -36.24 13.14 6.42
CA THR A 4 -36.15 12.85 7.85
C THR A 4 -34.66 12.70 8.22
N SER A 5 -34.10 13.71 8.89
CA SER A 5 -32.77 13.62 9.49
C SER A 5 -32.83 12.61 10.62
N VAL A 6 -32.15 11.49 10.50
CA VAL A 6 -31.93 10.54 11.58
C VAL A 6 -30.88 11.13 12.51
N ASN A 7 -31.28 11.69 13.64
CA ASN A 7 -30.39 12.06 14.72
C ASN A 7 -29.85 10.77 15.38
N VAL A 8 -28.66 10.36 14.99
CA VAL A 8 -27.90 9.33 15.72
C VAL A 8 -27.42 9.97 17.01
N THR A 9 -28.15 9.76 18.09
CA THR A 9 -27.69 10.12 19.44
C THR A 9 -26.49 9.21 19.76
N GLN A 10 -25.27 9.74 19.69
CA GLN A 10 -24.10 9.05 20.23
C GLN A 10 -24.36 8.77 21.71
N ALA A 11 -24.62 7.52 22.03
CA ALA A 11 -24.64 7.08 23.42
C ALA A 11 -23.24 7.34 23.99
N SER A 12 -23.11 8.30 24.89
CA SER A 12 -21.87 8.52 25.64
C SER A 12 -21.62 7.27 26.48
N LEU A 13 -20.62 6.48 26.09
CA LEU A 13 -20.12 5.41 26.95
C LEU A 13 -19.72 6.03 28.29
N PRO A 14 -20.04 5.39 29.43
CA PRO A 14 -19.62 5.87 30.72
C PRO A 14 -18.09 6.01 30.71
N LYS A 15 -17.61 7.21 31.04
CA LYS A 15 -16.17 7.53 31.09
C LYS A 15 -15.59 6.76 32.29
N ALA A 16 -15.14 5.54 32.05
CA ALA A 16 -14.47 4.76 33.08
C ALA A 16 -13.06 5.36 33.25
N ASP A 17 -12.83 5.98 34.39
CA ASP A 17 -11.50 6.44 34.78
C ASP A 17 -10.77 5.24 35.41
N TYR A 18 -9.92 4.60 34.60
CA TYR A 18 -9.13 3.45 35.06
C TYR A 18 -7.85 3.87 35.79
N GLY A 19 -7.59 5.16 35.95
CA GLY A 19 -6.37 5.70 36.55
C GLY A 19 -5.08 5.39 35.73
N LEU A 20 -5.23 5.08 34.44
CA LEU A 20 -4.13 4.77 33.53
C LEU A 20 -3.80 5.97 32.64
N GLY A 21 -2.49 6.17 32.41
CA GLY A 21 -2.01 7.22 31.56
C GLY A 21 -2.11 8.61 32.15
N ARG A 22 -1.83 9.59 31.33
CA ARG A 22 -1.91 11.04 31.63
C ARG A 22 -2.37 11.80 30.38
N VAL A 23 -2.74 13.03 30.53
CA VAL A 23 -2.98 13.92 29.39
C VAL A 23 -1.66 14.12 28.64
N ALA A 24 -1.69 13.95 27.33
CA ALA A 24 -0.52 14.18 26.48
C ALA A 24 -0.15 15.67 26.46
N LEU A 25 1.14 15.94 26.43
CA LEU A 25 1.66 17.31 26.29
C LEU A 25 1.48 17.79 24.84
N PRO A 26 1.33 19.10 24.61
CA PRO A 26 1.22 19.63 23.24
C PRO A 26 2.35 19.20 22.31
N GLN A 27 3.58 19.09 22.83
CA GLN A 27 4.74 18.64 22.06
C GLN A 27 4.66 17.15 21.68
N GLU A 28 4.07 16.33 22.54
CA GLU A 28 3.83 14.91 22.24
C GLU A 28 2.75 14.77 21.17
N ILE A 29 1.69 15.57 21.25
CA ILE A 29 0.64 15.59 20.22
C ILE A 29 1.25 16.04 18.88
N ALA A 30 2.00 17.13 18.85
CA ALA A 30 2.62 17.65 17.63
C ALA A 30 3.60 16.66 16.97
N ALA A 31 4.29 15.83 17.76
CA ALA A 31 5.18 14.81 17.24
C ALA A 31 4.45 13.65 16.53
N TRP A 32 3.19 13.43 16.83
CA TRP A 32 2.34 12.40 16.23
C TRP A 32 1.38 12.93 15.17
N ASP A 33 1.05 14.23 15.25
CA ASP A 33 0.12 14.91 14.35
C ASP A 33 0.86 15.46 13.12
N ILE A 34 1.31 14.51 12.29
CA ILE A 34 2.06 14.77 11.06
C ILE A 34 1.25 14.35 9.80
N ASN A 35 -0.05 14.21 9.94
CA ASN A 35 -0.92 13.76 8.85
C ASN A 35 -1.07 14.82 7.77
N ILE A 36 -0.98 14.39 6.52
CA ILE A 36 -1.29 15.21 5.35
C ILE A 36 -2.62 14.75 4.77
N HIS A 37 -3.58 15.64 4.72
CA HIS A 37 -4.91 15.36 4.21
C HIS A 37 -5.03 15.61 2.69
N PRO A 38 -6.00 14.99 1.99
CA PRO A 38 -6.19 15.19 0.56
C PRO A 38 -6.44 16.66 0.15
N ASP A 39 -6.94 17.49 1.04
CA ASP A 39 -7.14 18.93 0.87
C ASP A 39 -5.90 19.79 1.18
N GLY A 40 -4.76 19.13 1.44
CA GLY A 40 -3.50 19.78 1.78
C GLY A 40 -3.37 20.21 3.24
N ALA A 41 -4.37 19.96 4.09
CA ALA A 41 -4.24 20.25 5.51
C ALA A 41 -3.11 19.44 6.13
N GLY A 42 -2.27 20.10 6.94
CA GLY A 42 -1.08 19.50 7.55
C GLY A 42 0.19 19.55 6.70
N LEU A 43 0.11 19.94 5.42
CA LEU A 43 1.28 20.00 4.53
C LEU A 43 2.28 21.06 5.04
N PRO A 44 3.53 20.68 5.34
CA PRO A 44 4.54 21.64 5.77
C PRO A 44 5.03 22.48 4.60
N LYS A 45 5.54 23.67 4.88
CA LYS A 45 6.21 24.48 3.88
C LYS A 45 7.48 23.81 3.40
N GLY A 46 7.70 23.84 2.10
CA GLY A 46 8.87 23.26 1.45
C GLY A 46 8.72 23.25 -0.06
N ARG A 47 9.78 22.84 -0.74
CA ARG A 47 9.86 22.71 -2.19
C ARG A 47 10.94 21.72 -2.60
N GLY A 48 10.84 21.16 -3.79
CA GLY A 48 11.87 20.36 -4.41
C GLY A 48 11.51 20.06 -5.86
N ASP A 49 12.53 19.95 -6.71
CA ASP A 49 12.40 19.58 -8.12
C ASP A 49 12.80 18.12 -8.38
N ALA A 50 12.45 17.61 -9.56
CA ALA A 50 12.72 16.24 -9.93
C ALA A 50 14.22 15.93 -10.04
N LEU A 51 15.04 16.88 -10.47
CA LEU A 51 16.50 16.70 -10.58
C LEU A 51 17.16 16.52 -9.21
N THR A 52 16.84 17.40 -8.25
CA THR A 52 17.27 17.24 -6.86
C THR A 52 16.72 15.94 -6.27
N GLY A 53 15.47 15.61 -6.63
CA GLY A 53 14.80 14.38 -6.20
C GLY A 53 15.49 13.12 -6.69
N GLU A 54 15.99 13.10 -7.92
CA GLU A 54 16.78 11.99 -8.50
C GLU A 54 18.05 11.72 -7.66
N GLU A 55 18.79 12.78 -7.32
CA GLU A 55 20.02 12.65 -6.52
C GLU A 55 19.72 12.05 -5.14
N VAL A 56 18.71 12.56 -4.44
CA VAL A 56 18.32 12.06 -3.11
C VAL A 56 17.72 10.65 -3.20
N PHE A 57 16.95 10.37 -4.25
CA PHE A 57 16.34 9.06 -4.47
C PHE A 57 17.41 8.00 -4.76
N ALA A 58 18.40 8.30 -5.59
CA ALA A 58 19.53 7.43 -5.88
C ALA A 58 20.32 7.07 -4.61
N GLU A 59 20.51 8.04 -3.69
CA GLU A 59 21.24 7.80 -2.43
C GLU A 59 20.43 6.98 -1.42
N LYS A 60 19.12 7.24 -1.29
CA LYS A 60 18.34 6.77 -0.13
C LYS A 60 17.24 5.75 -0.47
N CYS A 61 16.85 5.63 -1.73
CA CYS A 61 15.68 4.84 -2.16
C CYS A 61 16.00 3.77 -3.20
N ALA A 62 16.94 4.06 -4.14
CA ALA A 62 17.21 3.23 -5.29
C ALA A 62 17.68 1.81 -4.95
N SER A 63 18.36 1.61 -3.81
CA SER A 63 18.77 0.27 -3.36
C SER A 63 17.61 -0.73 -3.25
N CYS A 64 16.39 -0.24 -3.05
CA CYS A 64 15.17 -1.05 -2.98
C CYS A 64 14.24 -0.79 -4.16
N HIS A 65 14.09 0.47 -4.58
CA HIS A 65 13.10 0.85 -5.58
C HIS A 65 13.65 0.93 -7.01
N GLY A 66 14.97 0.71 -7.21
CA GLY A 66 15.63 0.91 -8.51
C GLY A 66 15.88 2.38 -8.79
N ASP A 67 16.82 2.66 -9.72
CA ASP A 67 17.18 4.05 -10.06
C ASP A 67 16.04 4.81 -10.75
N PHE A 68 15.17 4.10 -11.45
CA PHE A 68 14.01 4.65 -12.16
C PHE A 68 12.67 4.28 -11.50
N ALA A 69 12.70 3.96 -10.20
CA ALA A 69 11.52 3.55 -9.43
C ALA A 69 10.83 2.27 -9.94
N GLU A 70 11.57 1.43 -10.68
CA GLU A 70 11.13 0.16 -11.27
C GLU A 70 11.06 -1.00 -10.29
N GLY A 71 11.59 -0.81 -9.06
CA GLY A 71 11.69 -1.84 -8.03
C GLY A 71 12.88 -2.77 -8.23
N VAL A 72 13.39 -3.35 -7.15
CA VAL A 72 14.46 -4.34 -7.15
C VAL A 72 13.97 -5.60 -6.43
N ASP A 73 14.09 -6.76 -7.09
CA ASP A 73 13.67 -8.05 -6.55
C ASP A 73 12.20 -8.06 -6.06
N ASN A 74 12.02 -8.17 -4.75
CA ASN A 74 10.69 -8.19 -4.11
C ASN A 74 10.23 -6.80 -3.61
N TRP A 75 11.05 -5.76 -3.80
CA TRP A 75 10.69 -4.42 -3.38
C TRP A 75 9.71 -3.78 -4.37
N PRO A 76 8.78 -2.95 -3.88
CA PRO A 76 7.69 -2.46 -4.71
C PRO A 76 8.17 -1.50 -5.80
N VAL A 77 7.61 -1.69 -6.98
CA VAL A 77 7.65 -0.75 -8.10
C VAL A 77 6.86 0.49 -7.73
N LEU A 78 7.39 1.68 -8.00
CA LEU A 78 6.73 2.96 -7.74
C LEU A 78 6.28 3.67 -9.03
N ALA A 79 6.84 3.29 -10.18
CA ALA A 79 6.55 3.90 -11.48
C ALA A 79 5.94 2.91 -12.48
N GLY A 80 5.12 3.41 -13.41
CA GLY A 80 4.49 2.62 -14.46
C GLY A 80 3.19 1.95 -14.03
N GLY A 81 2.76 0.93 -14.77
CA GLY A 81 1.51 0.20 -14.50
C GLY A 81 0.24 0.90 -15.01
N PHE A 82 0.37 1.92 -15.86
CA PHE A 82 -0.77 2.62 -16.47
C PHE A 82 -1.64 1.64 -17.26
N ASP A 83 -2.95 1.86 -17.24
CA ASP A 83 -3.97 1.08 -17.94
C ASP A 83 -4.08 -0.40 -17.51
N THR A 84 -3.31 -0.86 -16.53
CA THR A 84 -3.33 -2.26 -16.07
C THR A 84 -4.37 -2.55 -14.98
N LEU A 85 -5.07 -1.55 -14.45
CA LEU A 85 -5.97 -1.72 -13.30
C LEU A 85 -7.16 -2.65 -13.57
N THR A 86 -7.51 -2.88 -14.84
CA THR A 86 -8.54 -3.83 -15.27
C THR A 86 -8.01 -5.22 -15.59
N ASP A 87 -6.71 -5.41 -15.57
CA ASP A 87 -6.08 -6.69 -15.85
C ASP A 87 -6.28 -7.69 -14.70
N LYS A 88 -6.06 -8.96 -14.99
CA LYS A 88 -6.14 -10.02 -13.98
C LYS A 88 -5.11 -9.81 -12.86
N ASP A 89 -3.92 -9.33 -13.22
CA ASP A 89 -2.81 -9.05 -12.31
C ASP A 89 -2.35 -7.59 -12.53
N PRO A 90 -3.06 -6.60 -11.96
CA PRO A 90 -2.77 -5.19 -12.17
C PRO A 90 -1.48 -4.75 -11.48
N VAL A 91 -0.70 -3.92 -12.15
CA VAL A 91 0.50 -3.29 -11.58
C VAL A 91 0.10 -2.00 -10.89
N LYS A 92 -0.01 -2.05 -9.57
CA LYS A 92 -0.44 -0.93 -8.74
C LYS A 92 0.76 -0.15 -8.22
N THR A 93 0.99 1.02 -8.76
CA THR A 93 2.08 1.92 -8.39
C THR A 93 1.56 3.26 -7.87
N VAL A 94 2.47 4.16 -7.52
CA VAL A 94 2.12 5.55 -7.23
C VAL A 94 1.44 6.19 -8.44
N GLY A 95 1.97 5.98 -9.65
CA GLY A 95 1.44 6.57 -10.88
C GLY A 95 0.12 5.96 -11.33
N SER A 96 -0.04 4.64 -11.27
CA SER A 96 -1.21 3.97 -11.83
C SER A 96 -2.41 3.89 -10.88
N TYR A 97 -2.18 3.87 -9.57
CA TYR A 97 -3.22 3.49 -8.60
C TYR A 97 -3.55 4.55 -7.55
N TRP A 98 -2.56 5.29 -7.05
CA TRP A 98 -2.76 6.18 -5.92
C TRP A 98 -3.57 7.43 -6.33
N PRO A 99 -4.68 7.75 -5.62
CA PRO A 99 -5.57 8.85 -6.02
C PRO A 99 -5.15 10.22 -5.50
N TYR A 100 -4.32 10.27 -4.45
CA TYR A 100 -3.97 11.52 -3.77
C TYR A 100 -2.46 11.68 -3.64
N LEU A 101 -1.94 12.81 -4.08
CA LEU A 101 -0.54 13.17 -3.89
C LEU A 101 -0.18 13.31 -2.40
N SER A 102 -1.13 13.76 -1.57
CA SER A 102 -0.97 13.84 -0.12
C SER A 102 -0.57 12.50 0.50
N THR A 103 -1.12 11.40 0.00
CA THR A 103 -0.75 10.05 0.45
C THR A 103 0.69 9.71 0.12
N VAL A 104 1.18 10.11 -1.06
CA VAL A 104 2.57 9.88 -1.48
C VAL A 104 3.52 10.64 -0.56
N TRP A 105 3.27 11.94 -0.38
CA TRP A 105 4.10 12.80 0.47
C TRP A 105 4.13 12.31 1.92
N ASP A 106 2.95 12.03 2.49
CA ASP A 106 2.82 11.55 3.88
C ASP A 106 3.54 10.19 4.07
N TYR A 107 3.41 9.28 3.10
CA TYR A 107 4.05 7.97 3.19
C TYR A 107 5.58 8.08 3.15
N VAL A 108 6.12 8.87 2.22
CA VAL A 108 7.57 9.11 2.13
C VAL A 108 8.08 9.73 3.43
N HIS A 109 7.47 10.79 3.91
CA HIS A 109 7.89 11.47 5.14
C HIS A 109 7.77 10.58 6.38
N ARG A 110 6.65 9.87 6.51
CA ARG A 110 6.29 9.09 7.70
C ARG A 110 7.07 7.78 7.82
N SER A 111 7.37 7.13 6.70
CA SER A 111 7.77 5.71 6.68
C SER A 111 9.08 5.45 5.94
N MET A 112 9.56 6.36 5.10
CA MET A 112 10.75 6.19 4.27
C MET A 112 11.90 7.11 4.70
N PRO A 113 13.16 6.70 4.45
CA PRO A 113 13.63 5.38 4.01
C PRO A 113 13.30 4.27 5.00
N PHE A 114 13.08 3.04 4.52
CA PHE A 114 12.79 1.90 5.40
C PHE A 114 13.88 1.73 6.46
N GLY A 115 13.50 1.74 7.74
CA GLY A 115 14.42 1.71 8.86
C GLY A 115 15.00 3.08 9.28
N GLY A 116 14.70 4.16 8.52
CA GLY A 116 15.13 5.53 8.79
C GLY A 116 13.99 6.54 8.64
N ALA A 117 12.77 6.18 9.06
CA ALA A 117 11.58 7.03 8.97
C ALA A 117 11.79 8.42 9.60
N GLN A 118 11.24 9.47 9.00
CA GLN A 118 11.28 10.85 9.46
C GLN A 118 12.71 11.45 9.58
N THR A 119 13.66 10.92 8.80
CA THR A 119 15.03 11.46 8.74
C THR A 119 15.24 12.45 7.59
N LEU A 120 14.31 12.47 6.63
CA LEU A 120 14.32 13.40 5.50
C LEU A 120 13.83 14.79 5.93
N SER A 121 14.46 15.82 5.40
CA SER A 121 13.92 17.18 5.48
C SER A 121 12.66 17.30 4.61
N HIS A 122 11.82 18.31 4.87
CA HIS A 122 10.62 18.52 4.05
C HIS A 122 10.98 18.76 2.57
N ASP A 123 12.05 19.53 2.30
CA ASP A 123 12.48 19.81 0.93
C ASP A 123 12.96 18.53 0.22
N GLU A 124 13.69 17.64 0.91
CA GLU A 124 14.04 16.32 0.36
C GLU A 124 12.79 15.47 0.05
N VAL A 125 11.76 15.51 0.90
CA VAL A 125 10.50 14.80 0.63
C VAL A 125 9.79 15.38 -0.60
N TYR A 126 9.73 16.73 -0.73
CA TYR A 126 9.18 17.36 -1.93
C TYR A 126 9.95 16.98 -3.19
N ALA A 127 11.27 16.97 -3.13
CA ALA A 127 12.12 16.59 -4.24
C ALA A 127 11.92 15.12 -4.66
N ILE A 128 11.95 14.18 -3.70
CA ILE A 128 11.70 12.75 -3.94
C ILE A 128 10.30 12.55 -4.57
N VAL A 129 9.28 13.24 -4.05
CA VAL A 129 7.92 13.15 -4.59
C VAL A 129 7.87 13.70 -6.02
N ALA A 130 8.52 14.85 -6.30
CA ALA A 130 8.64 15.38 -7.67
C ALA A 130 9.32 14.38 -8.62
N TYR A 131 10.39 13.72 -8.18
CA TYR A 131 11.05 12.69 -8.97
C TYR A 131 10.15 11.47 -9.24
N ILE A 132 9.39 10.99 -8.24
CA ILE A 132 8.43 9.90 -8.45
C ILE A 132 7.32 10.32 -9.43
N LEU A 133 6.84 11.56 -9.37
CA LEU A 133 5.87 12.08 -10.33
C LEU A 133 6.47 12.13 -11.75
N TYR A 134 7.69 12.64 -11.89
CA TYR A 134 8.43 12.66 -13.16
C TYR A 134 8.63 11.24 -13.72
N SER A 135 9.07 10.29 -12.90
CA SER A 135 9.23 8.88 -13.30
C SER A 135 7.92 8.22 -13.75
N ASN A 136 6.78 8.84 -13.46
CA ASN A 136 5.44 8.42 -13.88
C ASN A 136 4.85 9.33 -14.97
N ASP A 137 5.62 10.16 -15.66
CA ASP A 137 5.15 11.06 -16.71
C ASP A 137 4.00 11.99 -16.29
N LEU A 138 3.89 12.29 -14.98
CA LEU A 138 2.85 13.16 -14.42
C LEU A 138 3.28 14.62 -14.40
N VAL A 139 4.58 14.86 -14.39
CA VAL A 139 5.18 16.21 -14.44
C VAL A 139 6.44 16.17 -15.31
N GLU A 140 6.88 17.35 -15.79
CA GLU A 140 8.13 17.48 -16.54
C GLU A 140 9.36 17.49 -15.59
N GLU A 141 10.55 17.28 -16.15
CA GLU A 141 11.80 17.19 -15.39
C GLU A 141 12.12 18.47 -14.60
N GLU A 142 11.80 19.65 -15.17
CA GLU A 142 12.05 20.95 -14.55
C GLU A 142 10.94 21.38 -13.56
N PHE A 143 9.97 20.50 -13.30
CA PHE A 143 8.86 20.82 -12.39
C PHE A 143 9.32 20.90 -10.95
N GLU A 144 9.13 22.05 -10.32
CA GLU A 144 9.34 22.23 -8.88
C GLU A 144 8.01 22.03 -8.14
N LEU A 145 7.94 20.99 -7.30
CA LEU A 145 6.82 20.76 -6.40
C LEU A 145 6.98 21.60 -5.14
N THR A 146 5.97 22.38 -4.80
CA THR A 146 5.98 23.28 -3.64
C THR A 146 4.71 23.08 -2.79
N SER A 147 4.73 23.58 -1.55
CA SER A 147 3.52 23.61 -0.72
C SER A 147 2.37 24.41 -1.33
N GLU A 148 2.67 25.36 -2.23
CA GLU A 148 1.69 26.24 -2.85
C GLU A 148 1.00 25.61 -4.08
N ASN A 149 1.76 24.83 -4.88
CA ASN A 149 1.23 24.18 -6.11
C ASN A 149 0.88 22.70 -5.92
N PHE A 150 1.00 22.19 -4.72
CA PHE A 150 0.82 20.78 -4.39
C PHE A 150 -0.53 20.21 -4.84
N LEU A 151 -1.59 20.97 -4.65
CA LEU A 151 -2.95 20.55 -5.02
C LEU A 151 -3.27 20.73 -6.51
N ASP A 152 -2.39 21.38 -7.26
CA ASP A 152 -2.55 21.54 -8.72
C ASP A 152 -2.14 20.28 -9.48
N VAL A 153 -1.42 19.35 -8.82
CA VAL A 153 -1.02 18.07 -9.42
C VAL A 153 -2.17 17.07 -9.33
N GLU A 154 -2.72 16.71 -10.49
CA GLU A 154 -3.76 15.67 -10.59
C GLU A 154 -3.12 14.29 -10.78
N MET A 155 -3.38 13.38 -9.85
CA MET A 155 -2.91 12.00 -9.96
C MET A 155 -3.72 11.26 -11.04
N TYR A 156 -3.06 10.35 -11.77
CA TYR A 156 -3.68 9.58 -12.85
C TYR A 156 -5.00 8.89 -12.43
N ASN A 157 -5.03 8.32 -11.23
CA ASN A 157 -6.20 7.61 -10.70
C ASN A 157 -7.05 8.46 -9.72
N ALA A 158 -6.95 9.78 -9.78
CA ALA A 158 -7.69 10.67 -8.87
C ALA A 158 -9.21 10.40 -8.87
N ASN A 159 -9.76 10.05 -10.03
CA ASN A 159 -11.18 9.79 -10.24
C ASN A 159 -11.52 8.29 -10.37
N GLY A 160 -10.55 7.39 -10.16
CA GLY A 160 -10.72 5.95 -10.36
C GLY A 160 -11.40 5.20 -9.22
N PHE A 161 -11.61 5.84 -8.06
CA PHE A 161 -12.28 5.24 -6.92
C PHE A 161 -13.77 5.56 -6.92
N ILE A 162 -14.58 4.53 -6.69
CA ILE A 162 -16.04 4.64 -6.58
C ILE A 162 -16.47 4.45 -5.12
N ILE A 163 -17.64 4.97 -4.80
CA ILE A 163 -18.26 4.74 -3.49
C ILE A 163 -18.58 3.25 -3.37
N ASP A 164 -18.11 2.64 -2.28
CA ASP A 164 -18.32 1.23 -2.01
C ASP A 164 -19.80 0.95 -1.64
N ASP A 165 -20.47 0.15 -2.45
CA ASP A 165 -21.87 -0.25 -2.23
C ASP A 165 -22.01 -1.71 -1.76
N ARG A 166 -20.91 -2.39 -1.44
CA ARG A 166 -20.89 -3.80 -1.04
C ARG A 166 -21.81 -4.12 0.13
N GLU A 167 -22.05 -3.16 1.01
CA GLU A 167 -22.96 -3.37 2.14
C GLU A 167 -24.36 -3.74 1.69
N THR A 168 -24.84 -3.13 0.58
CA THR A 168 -26.20 -3.33 0.05
C THR A 168 -26.26 -4.35 -1.07
N THR A 169 -25.18 -4.55 -1.82
CA THR A 169 -25.15 -5.40 -3.02
C THR A 169 -24.55 -6.78 -2.77
N GLU A 170 -23.54 -6.87 -1.94
CA GLU A 170 -22.77 -8.10 -1.73
C GLU A 170 -22.98 -8.71 -0.34
N TYR A 171 -22.90 -7.94 0.74
CA TYR A 171 -22.93 -8.49 2.10
C TYR A 171 -24.19 -9.26 2.42
N ILE A 172 -25.30 -8.90 1.80
CA ILE A 172 -26.56 -9.62 1.95
C ILE A 172 -26.45 -11.09 1.49
N ASN A 173 -25.61 -11.35 0.49
CA ASN A 173 -25.38 -12.68 -0.05
C ASN A 173 -24.44 -13.53 0.82
N TRP A 174 -23.63 -12.86 1.67
CA TRP A 174 -22.62 -13.49 2.51
C TRP A 174 -23.04 -13.58 3.98
N ARG A 175 -24.14 -12.95 4.38
CA ARG A 175 -24.76 -13.05 5.72
C ARG A 175 -25.60 -14.32 5.85
N ILE A 176 -24.97 -15.46 5.59
CA ILE A 176 -25.60 -16.79 5.69
C ILE A 176 -24.79 -17.63 6.65
N GLU A 177 -25.40 -18.69 7.18
CA GLU A 177 -24.67 -19.67 7.97
C GLU A 177 -23.54 -20.26 7.11
N PRO A 178 -22.27 -20.21 7.60
CA PRO A 178 -21.15 -20.75 6.85
C PRO A 178 -21.29 -22.26 6.64
N CYS A 179 -21.09 -22.70 5.43
CA CYS A 179 -21.01 -24.13 5.16
C CYS A 179 -19.70 -24.68 5.76
N MET A 180 -19.82 -25.63 6.70
CA MET A 180 -18.68 -26.21 7.41
C MET A 180 -18.32 -27.62 6.92
N GLU A 181 -19.24 -28.33 6.26
CA GLU A 181 -19.02 -29.69 5.79
C GLU A 181 -19.56 -29.88 4.36
N ASN A 182 -18.80 -30.60 3.54
CA ASN A 182 -19.18 -30.97 2.17
C ASN A 182 -19.65 -29.79 1.30
N CYS A 183 -19.05 -28.62 1.47
CA CYS A 183 -19.45 -27.37 0.81
C CYS A 183 -19.23 -27.40 -0.71
N LYS A 184 -18.33 -28.23 -1.19
CA LYS A 184 -18.03 -28.46 -2.62
C LYS A 184 -17.83 -29.94 -2.89
N ALA A 185 -18.24 -30.37 -4.07
CA ALA A 185 -18.04 -31.74 -4.52
C ALA A 185 -16.55 -32.07 -4.74
N SER A 186 -15.76 -31.07 -5.13
CA SER A 186 -14.30 -31.17 -5.27
C SER A 186 -13.65 -29.80 -5.02
N VAL A 187 -12.41 -29.82 -4.60
CA VAL A 187 -11.58 -28.63 -4.43
C VAL A 187 -10.42 -28.70 -5.39
N GLU A 188 -10.21 -27.64 -6.15
CA GLU A 188 -9.11 -27.50 -7.10
C GLU A 188 -8.29 -26.25 -6.76
N ILE A 189 -6.96 -26.37 -6.80
CA ILE A 189 -6.06 -25.24 -6.66
C ILE A 189 -5.97 -24.54 -8.01
N THR A 190 -6.57 -23.38 -8.14
CA THR A 190 -6.61 -22.60 -9.38
C THR A 190 -5.50 -21.55 -9.48
N MET A 191 -4.90 -21.16 -8.35
CA MET A 191 -3.84 -20.13 -8.30
C MET A 191 -2.95 -20.36 -7.08
N ARG A 192 -1.69 -20.00 -7.20
CA ARG A 192 -0.74 -19.97 -6.09
C ARG A 192 -0.23 -18.54 -5.94
N ALA A 193 -0.01 -18.10 -4.70
CA ALA A 193 0.70 -16.86 -4.43
C ALA A 193 2.16 -16.99 -4.89
N SER A 194 2.79 -15.87 -5.27
CA SER A 194 4.24 -15.83 -5.50
C SER A 194 4.97 -16.27 -4.25
N VAL A 195 6.02 -17.06 -4.42
CA VAL A 195 6.92 -17.42 -3.34
C VAL A 195 7.87 -16.25 -3.12
N LEU A 196 7.75 -15.60 -1.96
CA LEU A 196 8.72 -14.61 -1.51
C LEU A 196 9.89 -15.35 -0.88
N ASP A 197 11.01 -15.45 -1.59
CA ASP A 197 12.25 -15.96 -1.05
C ASP A 197 13.19 -14.79 -0.76
N VAL A 198 13.31 -14.45 0.52
CA VAL A 198 14.17 -13.37 1.02
C VAL A 198 15.56 -13.87 1.40
N THR A 199 15.87 -15.15 1.17
CA THR A 199 17.19 -15.73 1.42
C THR A 199 18.07 -15.41 0.23
N PRO A 200 19.27 -14.85 0.41
CA PRO A 200 20.23 -14.67 -0.69
C PRO A 200 20.53 -16.03 -1.32
N GLU A 201 20.22 -16.20 -2.61
CA GLU A 201 20.53 -17.43 -3.34
C GLU A 201 21.99 -17.42 -3.75
N GLU A 202 22.69 -18.50 -3.49
CA GLU A 202 23.91 -18.83 -4.25
C GLU A 202 23.47 -19.17 -5.69
N GLU A 203 24.12 -18.62 -6.70
CA GLU A 203 23.70 -18.51 -8.12
C GLU A 203 23.28 -19.80 -8.87
N GLU A 204 23.06 -20.91 -8.21
CA GLU A 204 22.89 -22.24 -8.87
C GLU A 204 21.45 -22.79 -8.96
N SER A 205 20.39 -22.11 -8.49
CA SER A 205 19.10 -22.75 -8.34
C SER A 205 17.88 -22.18 -9.08
N ALA A 206 18.00 -21.09 -9.82
CA ALA A 206 16.87 -20.50 -10.55
C ALA A 206 16.21 -21.42 -11.59
N ALA A 207 16.91 -22.44 -12.07
CA ALA A 207 16.39 -23.41 -13.03
C ALA A 207 15.64 -24.61 -12.39
N ALA A 208 15.81 -24.83 -11.08
CA ALA A 208 15.25 -26.02 -10.41
C ALA A 208 13.91 -25.76 -9.71
N LYS A 209 13.54 -24.51 -9.46
CA LYS A 209 12.34 -24.15 -8.67
C LYS A 209 11.03 -24.17 -9.47
N ASN A 210 11.09 -24.20 -10.81
CA ASN A 210 9.91 -24.31 -11.66
C ASN A 210 9.44 -25.76 -11.95
N THR A 211 10.09 -26.75 -11.35
CA THR A 211 9.70 -28.17 -11.50
C THR A 211 9.41 -28.81 -10.14
N ALA A 212 8.52 -28.20 -9.35
CA ALA A 212 7.78 -28.98 -8.37
C ALA A 212 6.79 -29.83 -9.17
N THR A 213 7.23 -31.01 -9.57
CA THR A 213 6.45 -31.96 -10.33
C THR A 213 5.39 -32.62 -9.44
N ASP A 214 4.29 -33.10 -10.04
CA ASP A 214 3.18 -33.80 -9.41
C ASP A 214 3.60 -34.96 -8.47
N ALA A 215 4.86 -35.37 -8.47
CA ALA A 215 5.40 -36.42 -7.60
C ALA A 215 5.49 -35.98 -6.10
N ASP A 216 5.65 -34.70 -5.80
CA ASP A 216 5.73 -34.23 -4.40
C ASP A 216 4.34 -34.12 -3.74
N LEU A 217 3.29 -34.10 -4.55
CA LEU A 217 1.90 -34.06 -4.06
C LEU A 217 1.38 -35.43 -3.63
N GLU A 218 1.92 -36.55 -4.19
CA GLU A 218 1.54 -37.88 -3.76
C GLU A 218 2.16 -38.26 -2.42
N SER A 219 3.35 -37.77 -2.09
CA SER A 219 4.00 -38.06 -0.81
C SER A 219 3.27 -37.40 0.38
N VAL A 220 2.63 -36.24 0.18
CA VAL A 220 1.83 -35.58 1.22
C VAL A 220 0.48 -36.30 1.42
N LYS A 221 -0.11 -36.88 0.38
CA LYS A 221 -1.35 -37.68 0.50
C LYS A 221 -1.14 -38.97 1.26
N VAL A 222 -0.01 -39.63 1.09
CA VAL A 222 0.31 -40.88 1.80
C VAL A 222 0.55 -40.64 3.29
N ALA A 223 1.14 -39.50 3.67
CA ALA A 223 1.34 -39.15 5.08
C ALA A 223 0.04 -38.81 5.83
N ALA A 224 -0.96 -38.24 5.15
CA ALA A 224 -2.26 -37.94 5.73
C ALA A 224 -3.14 -39.20 5.94
N VAL A 225 -3.03 -40.21 5.07
CA VAL A 225 -3.82 -41.44 5.17
C VAL A 225 -3.29 -42.36 6.28
N VAL A 226 -2.00 -42.35 6.58
CA VAL A 226 -1.39 -43.22 7.63
C VAL A 226 -1.70 -42.68 9.05
N SER A 227 -2.10 -41.42 9.23
CA SER A 227 -2.47 -40.88 10.54
C SER A 227 -3.92 -41.15 10.97
N GLU A 228 -4.79 -41.62 10.05
CA GLU A 228 -6.20 -41.97 10.40
C GLU A 228 -6.43 -43.44 10.81
N GLU A 229 -5.44 -44.32 10.63
CA GLU A 229 -5.57 -45.74 11.05
C GLU A 229 -4.99 -46.08 12.42
N LEU A 230 -4.61 -45.08 13.25
CA LEU A 230 -4.00 -45.29 14.57
C LEU A 230 -4.72 -44.55 15.70
N VAL A 231 -6.06 -44.43 15.66
CA VAL A 231 -6.88 -44.07 16.81
C VAL A 231 -8.02 -45.05 17.00
#